data_92c1146670160d6ac0940ecec7db942e
#
_entry.id   92c1146670160d6ac0940ecec7db942e
#
_cell.length_a   1.000
_cell.length_b   1.000
_cell.length_c   1.000
_cell.angle_alpha   90.00
_cell.angle_beta   90.00
_cell.angle_gamma   90.00
#
_symmetry.space_group_name_H-M   'P 1'
#
loop_
_entity.id
_entity.type
_entity.pdbx_description
1 polymer ?
#
loop_
_entity_poly.entity_id
_entity_poly.type
_entity_poly.pdbx_seq_one_letter_code
_entity_poly.pdbx_strand_id
1 'polypeptide(L)'
;MTSERDGTSATFGLTRRVLARLSAGALAVTPTLIAERRDFHRYAESGWTEFRTASLIARRLVDLGFDVKVGRDVLDPDARMGVPDVDVLEAAWGRAKAQGGDPEFLKEARGGFTGVVATLSHGAGPTVGLRFDIDALDLQESHAPEHRPEAEGFASVNDGAAHACGHDAHAAIGLGVARVLADLSSTVKGTVKLIFQPAEEGVRGAKAMVAARVVDDVD
;
A
#
# COMPACT_ATOMS: atom_id res chain seq x y z
N MET A 1 48.15 -20.19 -24.45
CA MET A 1 47.86 -19.15 -23.44
C MET A 1 46.47 -18.61 -23.75
N THR A 2 45.46 -19.24 -23.24
CA THR A 2 44.05 -18.86 -23.40
C THR A 2 43.66 -18.03 -22.19
N SER A 3 43.38 -16.74 -22.42
CA SER A 3 42.89 -15.78 -21.44
C SER A 3 41.43 -16.14 -21.10
N GLU A 4 41.17 -16.68 -19.94
CA GLU A 4 39.85 -16.76 -19.35
C GLU A 4 39.35 -15.34 -19.04
N ARG A 5 38.34 -14.90 -19.77
CA ARG A 5 37.61 -13.67 -19.42
C ARG A 5 36.71 -13.99 -18.26
N ASP A 6 37.07 -13.47 -17.09
CA ASP A 6 36.27 -13.43 -15.89
C ASP A 6 34.97 -12.69 -16.19
N GLY A 7 33.88 -13.44 -16.30
CA GLY A 7 32.54 -12.92 -16.49
C GLY A 7 32.01 -12.36 -15.17
N THR A 8 32.44 -11.15 -14.81
CA THR A 8 31.75 -10.38 -13.74
C THR A 8 30.39 -9.96 -14.26
N SER A 9 29.40 -10.82 -14.06
CA SER A 9 27.99 -10.42 -14.05
C SER A 9 27.84 -9.27 -13.05
N ALA A 10 27.44 -8.11 -13.55
CA ALA A 10 27.07 -6.96 -12.72
C ALA A 10 25.76 -7.28 -11.94
N THR A 11 25.83 -8.20 -11.04
CA THR A 11 24.86 -8.40 -9.98
C THR A 11 25.09 -7.22 -9.02
N PHE A 12 24.14 -6.29 -8.97
CA PHE A 12 24.05 -5.24 -7.96
C PHE A 12 24.73 -5.73 -6.68
N GLY A 13 25.73 -5.00 -6.14
CA GLY A 13 26.67 -5.42 -5.09
C GLY A 13 26.09 -5.94 -3.77
N LEU A 14 24.99 -6.67 -3.86
CA LEU A 14 24.36 -7.38 -2.76
C LEU A 14 25.20 -8.62 -2.42
N THR A 15 25.74 -8.64 -1.20
CA THR A 15 26.45 -9.81 -0.72
C THR A 15 25.49 -11.00 -0.60
N ARG A 16 25.98 -12.24 -0.73
CA ARG A 16 25.18 -13.47 -0.49
C ARG A 16 24.43 -13.43 0.84
N ARG A 17 25.01 -12.79 1.85
CA ARG A 17 24.41 -12.63 3.18
C ARG A 17 23.16 -11.73 3.15
N VAL A 18 23.18 -10.64 2.40
CA VAL A 18 22.02 -9.74 2.24
C VAL A 18 20.91 -10.43 1.48
N LEU A 19 21.23 -11.13 0.39
CA LEU A 19 20.24 -11.91 -0.35
C LEU A 19 19.57 -12.99 0.51
N ALA A 20 20.37 -13.72 1.32
CA ALA A 20 19.82 -14.73 2.24
C ALA A 20 18.89 -14.12 3.28
N ARG A 21 19.22 -12.93 3.84
CA ARG A 21 18.36 -12.20 4.77
C ARG A 21 17.06 -11.72 4.11
N LEU A 22 17.13 -11.20 2.88
CA LEU A 22 15.95 -10.80 2.11
C LEU A 22 15.00 -11.99 1.88
N SER A 23 15.55 -13.13 1.41
CA SER A 23 14.75 -14.33 1.18
C SER A 23 14.13 -14.88 2.47
N ALA A 24 14.90 -14.92 3.56
CA ALA A 24 14.38 -15.35 4.86
C ALA A 24 13.30 -14.39 5.39
N GLY A 25 13.49 -13.08 5.27
CA GLY A 25 12.51 -12.06 5.64
C GLY A 25 11.22 -12.18 4.83
N ALA A 26 11.32 -12.35 3.52
CA ALA A 26 10.16 -12.55 2.65
C ALA A 26 9.34 -13.80 3.03
N LEU A 27 10.01 -14.90 3.35
CA LEU A 27 9.34 -16.12 3.82
C LEU A 27 8.68 -15.91 5.19
N ALA A 28 9.36 -15.23 6.11
CA ALA A 28 8.85 -14.99 7.45
C ALA A 28 7.58 -14.12 7.47
N VAL A 29 7.45 -13.13 6.58
CA VAL A 29 6.26 -12.27 6.51
C VAL A 29 5.06 -12.90 5.80
N THR A 30 5.24 -14.01 5.08
CA THR A 30 4.20 -14.64 4.25
C THR A 30 2.88 -14.90 5.00
N PRO A 31 2.85 -15.50 6.20
CA PRO A 31 1.59 -15.74 6.91
C PRO A 31 0.83 -14.44 7.24
N THR A 32 1.56 -13.42 7.67
CA THR A 32 0.99 -12.10 7.99
C THR A 32 0.46 -11.42 6.73
N LEU A 33 1.21 -11.48 5.63
CA LEU A 33 0.82 -10.93 4.34
C LEU A 33 -0.49 -11.55 3.83
N ILE A 34 -0.63 -12.89 3.95
CA ILE A 34 -1.88 -13.58 3.57
C ILE A 34 -3.05 -13.11 4.44
N ALA A 35 -2.84 -12.98 5.76
CA ALA A 35 -3.88 -12.53 6.67
C ALA A 35 -4.31 -11.07 6.37
N GLU A 36 -3.36 -10.18 6.13
CA GLU A 36 -3.62 -8.78 5.77
C GLU A 36 -4.33 -8.65 4.42
N ARG A 37 -3.88 -9.41 3.40
CA ARG A 37 -4.54 -9.46 2.11
C ARG A 37 -6.00 -9.86 2.24
N ARG A 38 -6.31 -10.90 3.05
CA ARG A 38 -7.68 -11.36 3.28
C ARG A 38 -8.51 -10.35 4.09
N ASP A 39 -7.89 -9.63 5.01
CA ASP A 39 -8.52 -8.55 5.76
C ASP A 39 -8.90 -7.38 4.84
N PHE A 40 -7.99 -6.91 4.00
CA PHE A 40 -8.29 -5.88 3.00
C PHE A 40 -9.35 -6.34 2.00
N HIS A 41 -9.28 -7.59 1.53
CA HIS A 41 -10.27 -8.17 0.63
C HIS A 41 -11.68 -8.15 1.24
N ARG A 42 -11.78 -8.60 2.50
CA ARG A 42 -13.04 -8.67 3.23
C ARG A 42 -13.69 -7.30 3.43
N TYR A 43 -12.90 -6.27 3.63
CA TYR A 43 -13.37 -4.91 3.86
C TYR A 43 -13.04 -4.00 2.67
N ALA A 44 -13.34 -4.50 1.46
CA ALA A 44 -13.07 -3.79 0.22
C ALA A 44 -13.71 -2.40 0.21
N GLU A 45 -12.97 -1.40 -0.24
CA GLU A 45 -13.37 0.01 -0.30
C GLU A 45 -13.02 0.59 -1.67
N SER A 46 -14.00 1.18 -2.35
CA SER A 46 -13.81 1.77 -3.68
C SER A 46 -13.05 3.09 -3.62
N GLY A 47 -12.60 3.55 -4.77
CA GLY A 47 -11.78 4.74 -4.91
C GLY A 47 -12.32 5.99 -4.19
N TRP A 48 -11.44 6.69 -3.46
CA TRP A 48 -11.69 7.80 -2.54
C TRP A 48 -12.47 7.43 -1.27
N THR A 49 -12.83 6.15 -1.09
CA THR A 49 -13.52 5.67 0.13
C THR A 49 -12.68 4.67 0.92
N GLU A 50 -11.41 4.51 0.60
CA GLU A 50 -10.44 3.55 1.19
C GLU A 50 -10.02 3.96 2.61
N PHE A 51 -10.95 4.47 3.41
CA PHE A 51 -10.68 5.04 4.73
C PHE A 51 -10.09 4.04 5.71
N ARG A 52 -10.69 2.84 5.82
CA ARG A 52 -10.19 1.79 6.70
C ARG A 52 -8.83 1.30 6.24
N THR A 53 -8.73 0.98 4.95
CA THR A 53 -7.51 0.46 4.32
C THR A 53 -6.34 1.43 4.51
N ALA A 54 -6.51 2.70 4.13
CA ALA A 54 -5.48 3.73 4.29
C ALA A 54 -5.07 3.93 5.76
N SER A 55 -6.05 3.98 6.67
CA SER A 55 -5.79 4.20 8.09
C SER A 55 -4.98 3.07 8.73
N LEU A 56 -5.30 1.82 8.39
CA LEU A 56 -4.56 0.65 8.87
C LEU A 56 -3.17 0.55 8.26
N ILE A 57 -3.02 0.88 6.97
CA ILE A 57 -1.70 0.95 6.33
C ILE A 57 -0.83 1.98 7.04
N ALA A 58 -1.33 3.19 7.25
CA ALA A 58 -0.59 4.26 7.91
C ALA A 58 -0.14 3.84 9.33
N ARG A 59 -1.04 3.27 10.14
CA ARG A 59 -0.71 2.78 11.49
C ARG A 59 0.40 1.75 11.46
N ARG A 60 0.30 0.74 10.59
CA ARG A 60 1.32 -0.32 10.48
C ARG A 60 2.69 0.22 10.05
N LEU A 61 2.72 1.22 9.19
CA LEU A 61 3.96 1.85 8.74
C LEU A 61 4.63 2.69 9.85
N VAL A 62 3.83 3.40 10.66
CA VAL A 62 4.33 4.09 11.86
C VAL A 62 4.90 3.09 12.86
N ASP A 63 4.20 1.98 13.12
CA ASP A 63 4.65 0.93 14.03
C ASP A 63 5.96 0.26 13.57
N LEU A 64 6.24 0.27 12.26
CA LEU A 64 7.49 -0.18 11.66
C LEU A 64 8.60 0.87 11.64
N GLY A 65 8.34 2.08 12.14
CA GLY A 65 9.33 3.15 12.26
C GLY A 65 9.53 3.99 10.99
N PHE A 66 8.57 3.98 10.05
CA PHE A 66 8.59 4.88 8.90
C PHE A 66 8.10 6.29 9.30
N ASP A 67 8.62 7.30 8.62
CA ASP A 67 8.01 8.64 8.59
C ASP A 67 6.81 8.60 7.65
N VAL A 68 5.59 8.82 8.18
CA VAL A 68 4.33 8.61 7.45
C VAL A 68 3.60 9.93 7.26
N LYS A 69 3.25 10.23 6.00
CA LYS A 69 2.38 11.34 5.62
C LYS A 69 1.10 10.78 5.02
N VAL A 70 -0.02 11.42 5.33
CA VAL A 70 -1.37 11.00 4.90
C VAL A 70 -2.22 12.20 4.52
N GLY A 71 -3.32 11.92 3.87
CA GLY A 71 -4.33 12.92 3.67
C GLY A 71 -3.91 14.04 2.72
N ARG A 72 -4.11 15.27 3.15
CA ARG A 72 -3.81 16.48 2.36
C ARG A 72 -2.31 16.74 2.16
N ASP A 73 -1.46 16.12 2.96
CA ASP A 73 0.00 16.23 2.79
C ASP A 73 0.51 15.45 1.57
N VAL A 74 -0.30 14.52 1.04
CA VAL A 74 0.05 13.63 -0.06
C VAL A 74 -0.95 13.65 -1.22
N LEU A 75 -2.04 14.40 -1.10
CA LEU A 75 -3.09 14.53 -2.12
C LEU A 75 -3.47 16.00 -2.29
N ASP A 76 -3.20 16.55 -3.48
CA ASP A 76 -3.66 17.88 -3.86
C ASP A 76 -5.19 17.87 -4.03
N PRO A 77 -5.93 18.71 -3.28
CA PRO A 77 -7.39 18.73 -3.31
C PRO A 77 -7.97 19.09 -4.68
N ASP A 78 -7.31 19.99 -5.43
CA ASP A 78 -7.80 20.52 -6.70
C ASP A 78 -7.48 19.58 -7.88
N ALA A 79 -6.56 18.65 -7.69
CA ALA A 79 -6.17 17.68 -8.70
C ALA A 79 -6.91 16.33 -8.60
N ARG A 80 -7.74 16.12 -7.56
CA ARG A 80 -8.55 14.91 -7.41
C ARG A 80 -9.68 14.88 -8.44
N MET A 81 -9.87 13.72 -9.06
CA MET A 81 -10.87 13.52 -10.11
C MET A 81 -11.90 12.46 -9.66
N GLY A 82 -13.16 12.70 -9.97
CA GLY A 82 -14.23 11.75 -9.69
C GLY A 82 -14.42 11.46 -8.21
N VAL A 83 -14.25 12.48 -7.37
CA VAL A 83 -14.51 12.36 -5.93
C VAL A 83 -16.01 12.18 -5.71
N PRO A 84 -16.45 11.17 -4.92
CA PRO A 84 -17.84 10.97 -4.60
C PRO A 84 -18.48 12.15 -3.85
N ASP A 85 -19.80 12.22 -3.87
CA ASP A 85 -20.55 13.20 -3.11
C ASP A 85 -20.26 13.09 -1.60
N VAL A 86 -20.41 14.20 -0.88
CA VAL A 86 -20.09 14.29 0.55
C VAL A 86 -20.83 13.26 1.38
N ASP A 87 -22.09 12.97 1.08
CA ASP A 87 -22.88 11.99 1.81
C ASP A 87 -22.34 10.55 1.62
N VAL A 88 -21.84 10.22 0.44
CA VAL A 88 -21.18 8.94 0.16
C VAL A 88 -19.88 8.82 0.95
N LEU A 89 -19.06 9.87 0.95
CA LEU A 89 -17.80 9.91 1.71
C LEU A 89 -18.04 9.79 3.22
N GLU A 90 -19.02 10.49 3.78
CA GLU A 90 -19.35 10.43 5.22
C GLU A 90 -19.90 9.06 5.60
N ALA A 91 -20.75 8.44 4.79
CA ALA A 91 -21.24 7.08 5.00
C ALA A 91 -20.09 6.05 4.99
N ALA A 92 -19.19 6.14 4.02
CA ALA A 92 -18.01 5.28 3.91
C ALA A 92 -17.05 5.48 5.10
N TRP A 93 -16.83 6.74 5.52
CA TRP A 93 -16.01 7.04 6.70
C TRP A 93 -16.62 6.46 7.97
N GLY A 94 -17.95 6.58 8.16
CA GLY A 94 -18.68 5.97 9.27
C GLY A 94 -18.56 4.44 9.29
N ARG A 95 -18.68 3.81 8.13
CA ARG A 95 -18.48 2.36 7.94
C ARG A 95 -17.04 1.95 8.30
N ALA A 96 -16.03 2.63 7.78
CA ALA A 96 -14.64 2.36 8.08
C ALA A 96 -14.33 2.42 9.60
N LYS A 97 -14.91 3.40 10.30
CA LYS A 97 -14.82 3.51 11.77
C LYS A 97 -15.47 2.31 12.46
N ALA A 98 -16.66 1.91 12.04
CA ALA A 98 -17.37 0.75 12.62
C ALA A 98 -16.64 -0.57 12.35
N GLN A 99 -15.91 -0.66 11.25
CA GLN A 99 -15.11 -1.82 10.84
C GLN A 99 -13.68 -1.83 11.40
N GLY A 100 -13.34 -0.94 12.34
CA GLY A 100 -12.07 -0.95 13.04
C GLY A 100 -10.92 -0.23 12.35
N GLY A 101 -11.22 0.76 11.51
CA GLY A 101 -10.20 1.69 11.02
C GLY A 101 -9.51 2.45 12.16
N ASP A 102 -8.23 2.77 11.99
CA ASP A 102 -7.46 3.49 13.00
C ASP A 102 -8.00 4.93 13.19
N PRO A 103 -8.39 5.33 14.41
CA PRO A 103 -9.10 6.59 14.63
C PRO A 103 -8.25 7.84 14.38
N GLU A 104 -6.94 7.76 14.52
CA GLU A 104 -6.02 8.87 14.24
C GLU A 104 -5.97 9.13 12.74
N PHE A 105 -5.69 8.11 11.95
CA PHE A 105 -5.54 8.23 10.50
C PHE A 105 -6.89 8.34 9.76
N LEU A 106 -7.97 7.79 10.31
CA LEU A 106 -9.31 8.05 9.79
C LEU A 106 -9.65 9.54 9.80
N LYS A 107 -9.23 10.27 10.84
CA LYS A 107 -9.43 11.71 10.93
C LYS A 107 -8.71 12.45 9.80
N GLU A 108 -7.46 12.10 9.52
CA GLU A 108 -6.64 12.73 8.48
C GLU A 108 -7.15 12.40 7.05
N ALA A 109 -7.74 11.20 6.86
CA ALA A 109 -8.28 10.76 5.58
C ALA A 109 -9.65 11.35 5.24
N ARG A 110 -10.33 12.04 6.17
CA ARG A 110 -11.71 12.51 6.00
C ARG A 110 -11.89 13.34 4.73
N GLY A 111 -13.00 13.13 4.03
CA GLY A 111 -13.30 13.79 2.76
C GLY A 111 -12.61 13.14 1.55
N GLY A 112 -12.23 11.86 1.65
CA GLY A 112 -11.62 11.08 0.55
C GLY A 112 -10.13 11.36 0.36
N PHE A 113 -9.43 11.79 1.41
CA PHE A 113 -7.97 11.98 1.35
C PHE A 113 -7.26 10.72 1.84
N THR A 114 -7.42 9.62 1.11
CA THR A 114 -7.03 8.25 1.50
C THR A 114 -5.63 7.83 1.02
N GLY A 115 -4.80 8.76 0.53
CA GLY A 115 -3.41 8.50 0.17
C GLY A 115 -2.50 8.36 1.39
N VAL A 116 -1.52 7.46 1.29
CA VAL A 116 -0.49 7.25 2.32
C VAL A 116 0.89 7.20 1.66
N VAL A 117 1.84 7.94 2.23
CA VAL A 117 3.26 7.88 1.82
C VAL A 117 4.11 7.65 3.04
N ALA A 118 4.96 6.64 2.99
CA ALA A 118 5.87 6.29 4.06
C ALA A 118 7.32 6.35 3.58
N THR A 119 8.19 6.98 4.36
CA THR A 119 9.59 7.18 4.00
C THR A 119 10.50 6.52 5.04
N LEU A 120 11.47 5.75 4.56
CA LEU A 120 12.54 5.19 5.37
C LEU A 120 13.87 5.67 4.79
N SER A 121 14.61 6.49 5.55
CA SER A 121 15.90 7.04 5.12
C SER A 121 17.04 6.49 5.97
N HIS A 122 18.14 6.07 5.34
CA HIS A 122 19.30 5.55 6.04
C HIS A 122 20.62 5.91 5.34
N GLY A 123 21.14 7.07 5.71
CA GLY A 123 22.39 7.62 5.15
C GLY A 123 22.22 8.16 3.73
N ALA A 124 23.32 8.54 3.09
CA ALA A 124 23.34 9.07 1.75
C ALA A 124 23.12 7.96 0.71
N GLY A 125 22.38 8.27 -0.35
CA GLY A 125 22.07 7.37 -1.46
C GLY A 125 20.87 7.86 -2.26
N PRO A 126 20.45 7.10 -3.27
CA PRO A 126 19.29 7.44 -4.09
C PRO A 126 17.98 7.35 -3.31
N THR A 127 16.96 8.02 -3.82
CA THR A 127 15.57 7.86 -3.40
C THR A 127 14.82 6.95 -4.36
N VAL A 128 14.32 5.82 -3.87
CA VAL A 128 13.55 4.85 -4.65
C VAL A 128 12.09 4.88 -4.23
N GLY A 129 11.18 5.12 -5.18
CA GLY A 129 9.74 5.07 -4.97
C GLY A 129 9.16 3.70 -5.35
N LEU A 130 8.34 3.12 -4.48
CA LEU A 130 7.56 1.91 -4.74
C LEU A 130 6.07 2.24 -4.59
N ARG A 131 5.28 1.99 -5.64
CA ARG A 131 3.84 2.31 -5.66
C ARG A 131 3.00 1.04 -5.49
N PHE A 132 1.93 1.18 -4.70
CA PHE A 132 0.92 0.15 -4.43
C PHE A 132 -0.46 0.79 -4.49
N ASP A 133 -1.35 0.25 -5.31
CA ASP A 133 -2.74 0.68 -5.36
C ASP A 133 -3.53 0.06 -4.22
N ILE A 134 -4.58 0.72 -3.73
CA ILE A 134 -5.29 0.26 -2.53
C ILE A 134 -6.81 0.23 -2.65
N ASP A 135 -7.38 0.75 -3.73
CA ASP A 135 -8.82 0.79 -3.97
C ASP A 135 -9.37 -0.52 -4.53
N ALA A 136 -10.65 -0.76 -4.27
CA ALA A 136 -11.44 -1.84 -4.87
C ALA A 136 -12.25 -1.33 -6.07
N LEU A 137 -12.77 -2.26 -6.86
CA LEU A 137 -13.72 -1.98 -7.93
C LEU A 137 -15.14 -1.79 -7.39
N ASP A 138 -15.92 -0.93 -8.05
CA ASP A 138 -17.36 -0.76 -7.82
C ASP A 138 -18.12 -1.93 -8.45
N LEU A 139 -18.05 -3.11 -7.83
CA LEU A 139 -18.75 -4.32 -8.27
C LEU A 139 -19.15 -5.18 -7.07
N GLN A 140 -20.26 -5.95 -7.25
CA GLN A 140 -20.69 -6.91 -6.25
C GLN A 140 -19.87 -8.19 -6.36
N GLU A 141 -19.25 -8.60 -5.25
CA GLU A 141 -18.54 -9.88 -5.18
C GLU A 141 -19.53 -11.06 -5.21
N SER A 142 -19.10 -12.17 -5.81
CA SER A 142 -19.90 -13.40 -5.85
C SER A 142 -19.95 -14.06 -4.47
N HIS A 143 -21.13 -14.46 -4.05
CA HIS A 143 -21.36 -15.30 -2.86
C HIS A 143 -21.67 -16.77 -3.22
N ALA A 144 -21.30 -17.19 -4.43
CA ALA A 144 -21.45 -18.60 -4.83
C ALA A 144 -20.51 -19.49 -3.97
N PRO A 145 -20.97 -20.67 -3.54
CA PRO A 145 -20.19 -21.55 -2.66
C PRO A 145 -18.84 -21.99 -3.23
N GLU A 146 -18.69 -22.01 -4.56
CA GLU A 146 -17.47 -22.32 -5.28
C GLU A 146 -16.50 -21.12 -5.36
N HIS A 147 -16.97 -19.91 -5.07
CA HIS A 147 -16.12 -18.73 -5.03
C HIS A 147 -15.20 -18.80 -3.80
N ARG A 148 -13.90 -18.88 -4.04
CA ARG A 148 -12.93 -19.14 -2.99
C ARG A 148 -12.98 -18.15 -1.82
N PRO A 149 -13.11 -16.82 -2.01
CA PRO A 149 -13.26 -15.87 -0.90
C PRO A 149 -14.48 -16.17 -0.03
N GLU A 150 -15.62 -16.54 -0.64
CA GLU A 150 -16.82 -16.95 0.09
C GLU A 150 -16.60 -18.26 0.85
N ALA A 151 -16.09 -19.29 0.17
CA ALA A 151 -15.83 -20.59 0.75
C ALA A 151 -14.83 -20.55 1.95
N GLU A 152 -13.86 -19.64 1.90
CA GLU A 152 -12.83 -19.48 2.94
C GLU A 152 -13.16 -18.33 3.92
N GLY A 153 -14.31 -17.67 3.82
CA GLY A 153 -14.86 -16.71 4.78
C GLY A 153 -14.20 -15.32 4.76
N PHE A 154 -13.62 -14.93 3.62
CA PHE A 154 -13.02 -13.59 3.45
C PHE A 154 -13.58 -12.78 2.27
N ALA A 155 -14.70 -13.19 1.68
CA ALA A 155 -15.42 -12.38 0.69
C ALA A 155 -15.80 -11.01 1.25
N SER A 156 -15.94 -10.03 0.38
CA SER A 156 -16.27 -8.66 0.75
C SER A 156 -17.58 -8.58 1.55
N VAL A 157 -17.54 -7.92 2.67
CA VAL A 157 -18.73 -7.58 3.47
C VAL A 157 -19.28 -6.19 3.16
N ASN A 158 -18.66 -5.49 2.24
CA ASN A 158 -19.08 -4.17 1.76
C ASN A 158 -19.79 -4.34 0.41
N ASP A 159 -21.12 -4.27 0.43
CA ASP A 159 -21.93 -4.39 -0.78
C ASP A 159 -21.47 -3.41 -1.85
N GLY A 160 -21.35 -3.90 -3.08
CA GLY A 160 -20.97 -3.10 -4.23
C GLY A 160 -19.48 -2.78 -4.33
N ALA A 161 -18.62 -3.36 -3.48
CA ALA A 161 -17.17 -3.20 -3.56
C ALA A 161 -16.46 -4.56 -3.47
N ALA A 162 -15.52 -4.84 -4.39
CA ALA A 162 -14.71 -6.05 -4.37
C ALA A 162 -13.32 -5.87 -4.98
N HIS A 163 -12.33 -6.53 -4.41
CA HIS A 163 -10.95 -6.52 -4.92
C HIS A 163 -10.75 -7.51 -6.09
N ALA A 164 -11.39 -7.24 -7.23
CA ALA A 164 -11.24 -8.07 -8.42
C ALA A 164 -9.99 -7.72 -9.28
N CYS A 165 -9.36 -6.57 -9.03
CA CYS A 165 -8.10 -6.16 -9.67
C CYS A 165 -6.85 -6.58 -8.87
N GLY A 166 -7.01 -6.99 -7.60
CA GLY A 166 -5.91 -7.47 -6.76
C GLY A 166 -5.18 -6.39 -5.96
N HIS A 167 -5.74 -5.20 -5.78
CA HIS A 167 -5.12 -4.14 -5.01
C HIS A 167 -5.04 -4.46 -3.50
N ASP A 168 -5.88 -5.37 -2.99
CA ASP A 168 -5.72 -5.99 -1.67
C ASP A 168 -4.35 -6.71 -1.52
N ALA A 169 -3.91 -7.38 -2.58
CA ALA A 169 -2.58 -7.98 -2.63
C ALA A 169 -1.48 -6.92 -2.75
N HIS A 170 -1.67 -5.86 -3.54
CA HIS A 170 -0.73 -4.73 -3.63
C HIS A 170 -0.52 -4.09 -2.24
N ALA A 171 -1.59 -3.76 -1.53
CA ALA A 171 -1.53 -3.20 -0.19
C ALA A 171 -0.76 -4.12 0.78
N ALA A 172 -1.09 -5.43 0.79
CA ALA A 172 -0.41 -6.40 1.63
C ALA A 172 1.07 -6.59 1.26
N ILE A 173 1.40 -6.63 -0.04
CA ILE A 173 2.79 -6.69 -0.53
C ILE A 173 3.56 -5.46 -0.07
N GLY A 174 2.98 -4.25 -0.20
CA GLY A 174 3.60 -3.02 0.27
C GLY A 174 3.95 -3.05 1.75
N LEU A 175 3.06 -3.58 2.61
CA LEU A 175 3.33 -3.79 4.04
C LEU A 175 4.36 -4.89 4.29
N GLY A 176 4.38 -5.95 3.48
CA GLY A 176 5.41 -6.99 3.53
C GLY A 176 6.80 -6.43 3.20
N VAL A 177 6.89 -5.60 2.15
CA VAL A 177 8.11 -4.87 1.77
C VAL A 177 8.56 -3.96 2.91
N ALA A 178 7.63 -3.20 3.52
CA ALA A 178 7.93 -2.32 4.65
C ALA A 178 8.57 -3.08 5.82
N ARG A 179 8.03 -4.25 6.20
CA ARG A 179 8.60 -5.08 7.28
C ARG A 179 10.02 -5.53 6.97
N VAL A 180 10.25 -6.05 5.77
CA VAL A 180 11.58 -6.50 5.36
C VAL A 180 12.58 -5.35 5.31
N LEU A 181 12.17 -4.16 4.84
CA LEU A 181 13.01 -2.97 4.83
C LEU A 181 13.33 -2.45 6.24
N ALA A 182 12.36 -2.46 7.16
CA ALA A 182 12.58 -2.10 8.55
C ALA A 182 13.63 -3.01 9.21
N ASP A 183 13.54 -4.32 9.00
CA ASP A 183 14.51 -5.32 9.51
C ASP A 183 15.91 -5.17 8.88
N LEU A 184 15.99 -4.61 7.68
CA LEU A 184 17.23 -4.41 6.93
C LEU A 184 17.71 -2.95 6.93
N SER A 185 17.06 -2.05 7.67
CA SER A 185 17.30 -0.61 7.64
C SER A 185 18.77 -0.22 7.75
N SER A 186 19.54 -0.87 8.64
CA SER A 186 20.99 -0.63 8.79
C SER A 186 21.84 -1.07 7.57
N THR A 187 21.27 -1.82 6.65
CA THR A 187 21.95 -2.38 5.46
C THR A 187 21.63 -1.59 4.20
N VAL A 188 20.43 -1.02 4.13
CA VAL A 188 19.97 -0.20 2.99
C VAL A 188 20.55 1.21 3.11
N LYS A 189 21.04 1.78 2.01
CA LYS A 189 21.52 3.16 1.94
C LYS A 189 20.62 3.96 1.00
N GLY A 190 20.45 5.25 1.33
CA GLY A 190 19.53 6.14 0.62
C GLY A 190 18.15 6.16 1.28
N THR A 191 17.15 6.45 0.49
CA THR A 191 15.76 6.61 0.91
C THR A 191 14.85 5.66 0.13
N VAL A 192 13.96 4.98 0.83
CA VAL A 192 12.85 4.25 0.20
C VAL A 192 11.55 4.93 0.55
N LYS A 193 10.76 5.24 -0.47
CA LYS A 193 9.44 5.84 -0.35
C LYS A 193 8.38 4.83 -0.79
N LEU A 194 7.50 4.44 0.11
CA LEU A 194 6.36 3.55 -0.17
C LEU A 194 5.13 4.42 -0.38
N ILE A 195 4.54 4.33 -1.56
CA ILE A 195 3.44 5.19 -2.01
C ILE A 195 2.20 4.32 -2.16
N PHE A 196 1.25 4.43 -1.25
CA PHE A 196 -0.03 3.74 -1.31
C PHE A 196 -1.05 4.69 -1.95
N GLN A 197 -1.32 4.40 -3.23
CA GLN A 197 -2.13 5.27 -4.09
C GLN A 197 -3.59 4.89 -4.01
N PRO A 198 -4.49 5.84 -3.65
CA PRO A 198 -5.93 5.64 -3.72
C PRO A 198 -6.46 5.83 -5.15
N ALA A 199 -7.69 5.38 -5.38
CA ALA A 199 -8.50 5.67 -6.58
C ALA A 199 -7.75 5.45 -7.90
N GLU A 200 -7.09 4.30 -8.04
CA GLU A 200 -6.42 3.90 -9.28
C GLU A 200 -7.45 3.53 -10.34
N GLU A 201 -8.49 2.81 -9.93
CA GLU A 201 -9.58 2.41 -10.80
C GLU A 201 -10.28 3.63 -11.41
N GLY A 202 -10.20 3.76 -12.72
CA GLY A 202 -10.65 4.96 -13.42
C GLY A 202 -9.62 6.08 -13.53
N VAL A 203 -8.33 5.83 -13.22
CA VAL A 203 -7.19 6.75 -13.45
C VAL A 203 -7.34 8.08 -12.69
N ARG A 204 -7.71 8.06 -11.42
CA ARG A 204 -8.12 9.25 -10.66
C ARG A 204 -7.10 9.73 -9.61
N GLY A 205 -6.42 8.79 -8.90
CA GLY A 205 -5.60 9.12 -7.71
C GLY A 205 -4.20 9.62 -8.01
N ALA A 206 -3.52 9.06 -9.00
CA ALA A 206 -2.11 9.37 -9.29
C ALA A 206 -1.87 10.86 -9.55
N LYS A 207 -2.76 11.52 -10.30
CA LYS A 207 -2.64 12.96 -10.62
C LYS A 207 -2.60 13.81 -9.35
N ALA A 208 -3.43 13.50 -8.35
CA ALA A 208 -3.47 14.25 -7.10
C ALA A 208 -2.19 14.04 -6.26
N MET A 209 -1.60 12.86 -6.28
CA MET A 209 -0.31 12.59 -5.60
C MET A 209 0.86 13.28 -6.30
N VAL A 210 0.89 13.28 -7.64
CA VAL A 210 1.91 14.02 -8.41
C VAL A 210 1.80 15.52 -8.18
N ALA A 211 0.59 16.08 -8.19
CA ALA A 211 0.36 17.50 -7.90
C ALA A 211 0.78 17.89 -6.47
N ALA A 212 0.62 16.98 -5.51
CA ALA A 212 1.15 17.13 -4.14
C ALA A 212 2.67 16.87 -4.04
N ARG A 213 3.37 16.70 -5.16
CA ARG A 213 4.82 16.56 -5.27
C ARG A 213 5.39 15.33 -4.55
N VAL A 214 4.59 14.27 -4.45
CA VAL A 214 5.00 13.02 -3.76
C VAL A 214 6.23 12.38 -4.38
N VAL A 215 6.44 12.55 -5.69
CA VAL A 215 7.50 11.90 -6.47
C VAL A 215 8.63 12.82 -6.92
N ASP A 216 8.63 14.10 -6.52
CA ASP A 216 9.61 15.09 -7.00
C ASP A 216 11.06 14.78 -6.59
N ASP A 217 11.24 14.05 -5.51
CA ASP A 217 12.54 13.65 -4.94
C ASP A 217 12.91 12.18 -5.22
N VAL A 218 12.19 11.51 -6.09
CA VAL A 218 12.48 10.13 -6.52
C VAL A 218 13.43 10.18 -7.72
N ASP A 219 14.54 9.40 -7.65
CA ASP A 219 15.59 9.33 -8.69
C ASP A 219 15.19 8.45 -9.90
#